data_10bf95400c4899596003708296f3cd26
#
_entry.id   10bf95400c4899596003708296f3cd26
#
_cell.length_a   1.000
_cell.length_b   1.000
_cell.length_c   1.000
_cell.angle_alpha   90.00
_cell.angle_beta   90.00
_cell.angle_gamma   90.00
#
_symmetry.space_group_name_H-M   'P 1'
#
loop_
_entity.id
_entity.type
_entity.pdbx_description
1 polymer ?
#
loop_
_entity_poly.entity_id
_entity_poly.type
_entity_poly.pdbx_seq_one_letter_code
_entity_poly.pdbx_strand_id
1 'polypeptide(L)'
;PSDAVVVSHQYMLKAGMMRKVSNGLYAFLPLALRSVRKVEDIVREEMNAIGSQEILMPITQPAEIWKQSERWDVYGEEMFKLNDRHGHEYCLGPTHEELVTVLTKMDTSSYKQLPVSLYQIQNKYRDEKRPRFGLMRSREFIMKDAYTFDMDEEGLDRQYHLMYDAYTRIFTRCGLHFRPVVADSGAIGGSGSHEFEVIADSGEADIVYCKDCDFAANIEAVEPKTLSSSVHNDKAKEIVETPGQHTIQMVCDFLHAPVVCSVKAVVYKLDDTVVLALVRGDHEVNEVRLQNLFNAVNVGLASDEDLKRCGLIAGYISPIGLKKADNFEIIVDTTVMEMEDACCGANAVDKHYVHVNPKRDFGDVRVETIRLITAEDCCPKCGGMIELKKGIEVGQVFKLGTKYSEKLGCTYLDRDGKNHPMVMGCYGIGITRTVAASIEQNHDKDGIIWPVAIAPYEVVIVPANNKDEGVMNAARHLYDEMEDCRDEVILDDRDERAGIKFKDADLIGYPIRVTIGKKWKESGLVEVRLRRSGVVSEVALADCKTKVLEMLEELHKKNL
;
A
#
# COMPACT_ATOMS: atom_id res chain seq x y z
N PRO A 1 20.83 12.61 -0.96
CA PRO A 1 20.98 12.14 0.42
C PRO A 1 21.15 10.63 0.47
N SER A 2 21.92 10.11 1.42
CA SER A 2 22.23 8.68 1.55
C SER A 2 20.99 7.83 1.93
N ASP A 3 19.94 8.47 2.40
CA ASP A 3 18.65 7.85 2.77
C ASP A 3 17.66 7.72 1.60
N ALA A 4 17.97 8.32 0.44
CA ALA A 4 17.15 8.20 -0.76
C ALA A 4 17.48 6.89 -1.52
N VAL A 5 16.81 5.81 -1.18
CA VAL A 5 17.07 4.47 -1.72
C VAL A 5 16.26 4.18 -2.99
N VAL A 6 14.96 4.53 -2.99
CA VAL A 6 14.07 4.27 -4.12
C VAL A 6 14.10 5.40 -5.15
N VAL A 7 13.76 5.05 -6.39
CA VAL A 7 13.88 5.95 -7.56
C VAL A 7 13.03 7.21 -7.40
N SER A 8 11.78 7.10 -6.95
CA SER A 8 10.90 8.26 -6.76
C SER A 8 11.50 9.28 -5.80
N HIS A 9 12.04 8.81 -4.67
CA HIS A 9 12.69 9.66 -3.69
C HIS A 9 13.92 10.38 -4.29
N GLN A 10 14.77 9.62 -5.02
CA GLN A 10 15.96 10.17 -5.66
C GLN A 10 15.64 11.22 -6.72
N TYR A 11 14.71 10.89 -7.64
CA TYR A 11 14.39 11.77 -8.77
C TYR A 11 13.63 13.02 -8.33
N MET A 12 12.68 12.90 -7.40
CA MET A 12 11.98 14.09 -6.88
C MET A 12 12.93 15.09 -6.20
N LEU A 13 13.93 14.61 -5.48
CA LEU A 13 14.96 15.47 -4.89
C LEU A 13 15.88 16.08 -5.94
N LYS A 14 16.37 15.28 -6.90
CA LYS A 14 17.27 15.74 -7.97
C LYS A 14 16.59 16.72 -8.92
N ALA A 15 15.34 16.46 -9.28
CA ALA A 15 14.55 17.31 -10.17
C ALA A 15 14.04 18.60 -9.51
N GLY A 16 14.36 18.85 -8.24
CA GLY A 16 13.89 20.05 -7.55
C GLY A 16 12.38 20.06 -7.30
N MET A 17 11.76 18.89 -7.17
CA MET A 17 10.31 18.76 -6.94
C MET A 17 9.96 18.83 -5.46
N MET A 18 10.82 18.36 -4.57
CA MET A 18 10.62 18.41 -3.13
C MET A 18 11.90 18.64 -2.36
N ARG A 19 11.77 19.02 -1.08
CA ARG A 19 12.88 19.13 -0.13
C ARG A 19 12.51 18.46 1.18
N LYS A 20 13.46 17.74 1.76
CA LYS A 20 13.34 17.13 3.08
C LYS A 20 13.46 18.24 4.15
N VAL A 21 12.44 18.35 4.99
CA VAL A 21 12.43 19.26 6.16
C VAL A 21 12.91 18.50 7.39
N SER A 22 12.41 17.28 7.59
CA SER A 22 12.79 16.35 8.63
C SER A 22 12.50 14.92 8.16
N ASN A 23 12.79 13.93 8.99
CA ASN A 23 12.47 12.54 8.65
C ASN A 23 10.95 12.36 8.45
N GLY A 24 10.57 11.96 7.22
CA GLY A 24 9.17 11.76 6.86
C GLY A 24 8.37 13.04 6.63
N LEU A 25 9.02 14.22 6.62
CA LEU A 25 8.40 15.51 6.34
C LEU A 25 9.06 16.18 5.14
N TYR A 26 8.26 16.52 4.13
CA TYR A 26 8.73 17.09 2.87
C TYR A 26 7.93 18.34 2.50
N ALA A 27 8.65 19.35 2.00
CA ALA A 27 8.06 20.49 1.33
C ALA A 27 7.93 20.18 -0.16
N PHE A 28 6.74 20.38 -0.73
CA PHE A 28 6.52 20.30 -2.17
C PHE A 28 6.89 21.60 -2.84
N LEU A 29 7.75 21.53 -3.85
CA LEU A 29 8.09 22.66 -4.69
C LEU A 29 7.12 22.75 -5.89
N PRO A 30 7.14 23.83 -6.69
CA PRO A 30 6.10 24.08 -7.69
C PRO A 30 5.79 22.92 -8.62
N LEU A 31 6.80 22.21 -9.14
CA LEU A 31 6.58 21.08 -10.06
C LEU A 31 5.85 19.91 -9.38
N ALA A 32 6.28 19.53 -8.17
CA ALA A 32 5.61 18.45 -7.44
C ALA A 32 4.17 18.81 -7.08
N LEU A 33 3.94 20.04 -6.64
CA LEU A 33 2.61 20.50 -6.26
C LEU A 33 1.64 20.46 -7.45
N ARG A 34 2.10 20.79 -8.66
CA ARG A 34 1.28 20.67 -9.88
C ARG A 34 0.83 19.23 -10.11
N SER A 35 1.73 18.26 -10.05
CA SER A 35 1.38 16.84 -10.18
C SER A 35 0.42 16.37 -9.08
N VAL A 36 0.64 16.77 -7.83
CA VAL A 36 -0.25 16.48 -6.70
C VAL A 36 -1.66 17.03 -6.97
N ARG A 37 -1.78 18.29 -7.41
CA ARG A 37 -3.07 18.92 -7.73
C ARG A 37 -3.79 18.21 -8.87
N LYS A 38 -3.07 17.77 -9.90
CA LYS A 38 -3.67 16.99 -11.00
C LYS A 38 -4.26 15.66 -10.53
N VAL A 39 -3.57 14.95 -9.64
CA VAL A 39 -4.12 13.73 -9.02
C VAL A 39 -5.35 14.07 -8.18
N GLU A 40 -5.31 15.13 -7.38
CA GLU A 40 -6.46 15.60 -6.60
C GLU A 40 -7.67 15.91 -7.50
N ASP A 41 -7.46 16.57 -8.64
CA ASP A 41 -8.52 16.96 -9.56
C ASP A 41 -9.16 15.74 -10.22
N ILE A 42 -8.37 14.75 -10.66
CA ILE A 42 -8.88 13.47 -11.17
C ILE A 42 -9.74 12.77 -10.10
N VAL A 43 -9.27 12.72 -8.88
CA VAL A 43 -9.99 12.11 -7.75
C VAL A 43 -11.29 12.87 -7.48
N ARG A 44 -11.25 14.19 -7.46
CA ARG A 44 -12.42 15.05 -7.22
C ARG A 44 -13.49 14.85 -8.28
N GLU A 45 -13.11 14.82 -9.56
CA GLU A 45 -14.03 14.57 -10.67
C GLU A 45 -14.73 13.22 -10.55
N GLU A 46 -14.00 12.16 -10.24
CA GLU A 46 -14.56 10.81 -10.10
C GLU A 46 -15.43 10.66 -8.85
N MET A 47 -15.06 11.30 -7.73
CA MET A 47 -15.91 11.32 -6.53
C MET A 47 -17.23 12.08 -6.78
N ASN A 48 -17.16 13.24 -7.43
CA ASN A 48 -18.35 14.01 -7.78
C ASN A 48 -19.25 13.23 -8.76
N ALA A 49 -18.67 12.51 -9.71
CA ALA A 49 -19.41 11.73 -10.70
C ALA A 49 -20.24 10.59 -10.09
N ILE A 50 -19.82 10.03 -8.97
CA ILE A 50 -20.59 9.00 -8.24
C ILE A 50 -21.52 9.58 -7.15
N GLY A 51 -21.66 10.90 -7.09
CA GLY A 51 -22.55 11.59 -6.16
C GLY A 51 -21.99 11.79 -4.74
N SER A 52 -20.69 11.55 -4.52
CA SER A 52 -20.04 11.90 -3.27
C SER A 52 -19.83 13.41 -3.18
N GLN A 53 -20.01 14.00 -1.99
CA GLN A 53 -19.91 15.46 -1.80
C GLN A 53 -18.65 15.82 -1.02
N GLU A 54 -17.93 16.84 -1.49
CA GLU A 54 -16.70 17.30 -0.87
C GLU A 54 -16.98 18.11 0.39
N ILE A 55 -16.29 17.76 1.49
CA ILE A 55 -16.27 18.51 2.75
C ILE A 55 -14.82 18.76 3.15
N LEU A 56 -14.61 19.55 4.18
CA LEU A 56 -13.30 19.74 4.80
C LEU A 56 -13.46 19.73 6.31
N MET A 57 -12.89 18.72 6.95
CA MET A 57 -12.92 18.53 8.40
C MET A 57 -11.63 19.04 9.05
N PRO A 58 -11.67 19.42 10.34
CA PRO A 58 -10.46 19.76 11.08
C PRO A 58 -9.43 18.62 11.11
N ILE A 59 -8.15 18.97 11.08
CA ILE A 59 -7.05 18.01 11.25
C ILE A 59 -6.91 17.65 12.74
N THR A 60 -7.02 18.67 13.60
CA THR A 60 -6.95 18.49 15.06
C THR A 60 -8.27 17.93 15.55
N GLN A 61 -8.23 16.77 16.17
CA GLN A 61 -9.41 16.05 16.65
C GLN A 61 -9.36 15.88 18.17
N PRO A 62 -10.51 16.06 18.88
CA PRO A 62 -10.55 15.87 20.32
C PRO A 62 -10.38 14.38 20.67
N ALA A 63 -9.66 14.09 21.76
CA ALA A 63 -9.43 12.74 22.25
C ALA A 63 -10.73 12.00 22.60
N GLU A 64 -11.78 12.73 23.01
CA GLU A 64 -13.06 12.17 23.48
C GLU A 64 -13.70 11.24 22.45
N ILE A 65 -13.76 11.65 21.16
CA ILE A 65 -14.37 10.82 20.11
C ILE A 65 -13.57 9.55 19.83
N TRP A 66 -12.25 9.61 19.99
CA TRP A 66 -11.36 8.46 19.85
C TRP A 66 -11.43 7.51 21.05
N LYS A 67 -11.60 8.05 22.26
CA LYS A 67 -11.87 7.27 23.48
C LYS A 67 -13.23 6.57 23.40
N GLN A 68 -14.25 7.26 22.88
CA GLN A 68 -15.59 6.69 22.70
C GLN A 68 -15.60 5.57 21.65
N SER A 69 -14.82 5.68 20.57
CA SER A 69 -14.65 4.61 19.58
C SER A 69 -13.73 3.47 20.05
N GLU A 70 -13.09 3.62 21.23
CA GLU A 70 -12.11 2.70 21.81
C GLU A 70 -10.81 2.56 20.97
N ARG A 71 -10.50 3.57 20.14
CA ARG A 71 -9.29 3.56 19.30
C ARG A 71 -8.15 4.42 19.82
N TRP A 72 -8.36 5.19 20.87
CA TRP A 72 -7.32 6.09 21.41
C TRP A 72 -6.03 5.37 21.80
N ASP A 73 -6.16 4.23 22.47
CA ASP A 73 -5.02 3.41 22.89
C ASP A 73 -4.62 2.36 21.84
N VAL A 74 -5.60 1.83 21.11
CA VAL A 74 -5.38 0.82 20.06
C VAL A 74 -4.56 1.36 18.88
N TYR A 75 -4.74 2.64 18.52
CA TYR A 75 -3.94 3.28 17.48
C TYR A 75 -2.47 3.45 17.88
N GLY A 76 -2.19 3.47 19.19
CA GLY A 76 -0.86 3.38 19.76
C GLY A 76 0.01 4.61 19.53
N GLU A 77 1.31 4.34 19.35
CA GLU A 77 2.36 5.36 19.22
C GLU A 77 2.37 6.07 17.86
N GLU A 78 1.67 5.53 16.86
CA GLU A 78 1.57 6.17 15.53
C GLU A 78 0.66 7.40 15.50
N MET A 79 -0.10 7.64 16.57
CA MET A 79 -0.92 8.82 16.71
C MET A 79 -0.13 9.98 17.31
N PHE A 80 -0.06 11.12 16.62
CA PHE A 80 0.43 12.36 17.19
C PHE A 80 -0.57 12.91 18.22
N LYS A 81 -0.28 12.74 19.49
CA LYS A 81 -1.09 13.25 20.61
C LYS A 81 -0.53 14.58 21.11
N LEU A 82 -1.42 15.52 21.41
CA LEU A 82 -1.06 16.85 21.89
C LEU A 82 -2.09 17.36 22.89
N ASN A 83 -1.69 18.36 23.67
CA ASN A 83 -2.58 19.06 24.58
C ASN A 83 -2.70 20.53 24.16
N ASP A 84 -3.88 21.12 24.36
CA ASP A 84 -4.03 22.54 24.26
C ASP A 84 -3.45 23.24 25.50
N ARG A 85 -3.45 24.58 25.52
CA ARG A 85 -2.96 25.37 26.65
C ARG A 85 -3.77 25.17 27.94
N HIS A 86 -4.95 24.58 27.87
CA HIS A 86 -5.83 24.31 29.01
C HIS A 86 -5.73 22.84 29.46
N GLY A 87 -4.89 22.03 28.83
CA GLY A 87 -4.69 20.63 29.18
C GLY A 87 -5.67 19.64 28.53
N HIS A 88 -6.52 20.09 27.60
CA HIS A 88 -7.39 19.16 26.85
C HIS A 88 -6.58 18.34 25.85
N GLU A 89 -6.87 17.06 25.77
CA GLU A 89 -6.18 16.13 24.88
C GLU A 89 -6.77 16.16 23.46
N TYR A 90 -5.89 16.18 22.49
CA TYR A 90 -6.20 16.13 21.06
C TYR A 90 -5.24 15.18 20.34
N CYS A 91 -5.55 14.86 19.07
CA CYS A 91 -4.61 14.26 18.16
C CYS A 91 -4.58 15.01 16.82
N LEU A 92 -3.49 14.86 16.07
CA LEU A 92 -3.49 15.16 14.64
C LEU A 92 -4.06 13.96 13.91
N GLY A 93 -5.10 14.17 13.11
CA GLY A 93 -5.88 13.10 12.50
C GLY A 93 -5.05 12.14 11.63
N PRO A 94 -4.85 10.89 12.07
CA PRO A 94 -4.30 9.85 11.20
C PRO A 94 -5.33 9.33 10.20
N THR A 95 -6.59 9.51 10.52
CA THR A 95 -7.81 9.19 9.76
C THR A 95 -9.00 9.93 10.36
N HIS A 96 -10.19 9.88 9.77
CA HIS A 96 -11.34 10.70 10.19
C HIS A 96 -12.65 9.91 10.37
N GLU A 97 -12.62 8.60 10.61
CA GLU A 97 -13.83 7.80 10.84
C GLU A 97 -14.66 8.33 12.01
N GLU A 98 -14.01 8.62 13.13
CA GLU A 98 -14.66 9.15 14.33
C GLU A 98 -15.32 10.50 14.05
N LEU A 99 -14.56 11.42 13.48
CA LEU A 99 -15.02 12.79 13.28
C LEU A 99 -16.17 12.87 12.26
N VAL A 100 -16.08 12.14 11.13
CA VAL A 100 -17.14 12.12 10.13
C VAL A 100 -18.41 11.46 10.67
N THR A 101 -18.28 10.46 11.54
CA THR A 101 -19.43 9.80 12.17
C THR A 101 -20.17 10.77 13.11
N VAL A 102 -19.42 11.52 13.91
CA VAL A 102 -20.00 12.56 14.77
C VAL A 102 -20.65 13.67 13.94
N LEU A 103 -20.01 14.12 12.87
CA LEU A 103 -20.54 15.12 11.96
C LEU A 103 -21.86 14.66 11.31
N THR A 104 -21.90 13.45 10.78
CA THR A 104 -23.10 12.88 10.16
C THR A 104 -24.23 12.71 11.16
N LYS A 105 -23.93 12.29 12.40
CA LYS A 105 -24.91 12.21 13.48
C LYS A 105 -25.60 13.55 13.78
N MET A 106 -24.89 14.68 13.64
CA MET A 106 -25.44 16.00 13.90
C MET A 106 -26.57 16.39 12.92
N ASP A 107 -26.46 15.96 11.66
CA ASP A 107 -27.33 16.44 10.60
C ASP A 107 -28.25 15.36 10.00
N THR A 108 -28.01 14.09 10.30
CA THR A 108 -28.74 12.95 9.70
C THR A 108 -29.36 12.09 10.81
N SER A 109 -30.69 11.96 10.78
CA SER A 109 -31.46 11.20 11.78
C SER A 109 -32.60 10.38 11.21
N SER A 110 -32.84 10.43 9.89
CA SER A 110 -33.97 9.76 9.24
C SER A 110 -33.51 8.95 8.01
N TYR A 111 -34.14 7.80 7.80
CA TYR A 111 -33.93 7.00 6.60
C TYR A 111 -34.09 7.79 5.29
N LYS A 112 -34.89 8.85 5.29
CA LYS A 112 -35.12 9.71 4.11
C LYS A 112 -33.87 10.49 3.68
N GLN A 113 -32.89 10.64 4.57
CA GLN A 113 -31.64 11.37 4.34
C GLN A 113 -30.51 10.43 3.86
N LEU A 114 -30.71 9.13 3.90
CA LEU A 114 -29.75 8.11 3.51
C LEU A 114 -29.98 7.65 2.05
N PRO A 115 -28.94 7.28 1.29
CA PRO A 115 -27.52 7.23 1.72
C PRO A 115 -26.85 8.60 1.79
N VAL A 116 -25.82 8.73 2.61
CA VAL A 116 -24.91 9.89 2.67
C VAL A 116 -23.53 9.44 2.20
N SER A 117 -22.94 10.18 1.27
CA SER A 117 -21.57 9.96 0.79
C SER A 117 -20.79 11.27 0.81
N LEU A 118 -19.75 11.31 1.62
CA LEU A 118 -18.92 12.49 1.85
C LEU A 118 -17.45 12.13 1.61
N TYR A 119 -16.67 13.07 1.09
CA TYR A 119 -15.23 12.92 0.97
C TYR A 119 -14.50 14.21 1.26
N GLN A 120 -13.24 14.09 1.65
CA GLN A 120 -12.32 15.21 1.74
C GLN A 120 -10.97 14.87 1.12
N ILE A 121 -10.22 15.89 0.74
CA ILE A 121 -8.80 15.81 0.41
C ILE A 121 -8.06 16.62 1.46
N GLN A 122 -7.32 15.96 2.33
CA GLN A 122 -6.76 16.57 3.54
C GLN A 122 -5.44 15.94 3.93
N ASN A 123 -4.61 16.69 4.64
CA ASN A 123 -3.42 16.17 5.27
C ASN A 123 -3.77 15.15 6.37
N LYS A 124 -2.95 14.11 6.45
CA LYS A 124 -2.96 13.12 7.52
C LYS A 124 -1.61 13.08 8.19
N TYR A 125 -1.60 12.66 9.46
CA TYR A 125 -0.43 12.63 10.31
C TYR A 125 -0.31 11.28 11.00
N ARG A 126 0.80 10.56 10.71
CA ARG A 126 1.11 9.29 11.37
C ARG A 126 2.55 9.34 11.84
N ASP A 127 2.80 9.13 13.13
CA ASP A 127 4.15 9.12 13.69
C ASP A 127 4.86 7.80 13.37
N GLU A 128 5.14 7.62 12.09
CA GLU A 128 5.86 6.47 11.57
C GLU A 128 7.20 6.28 12.31
N LYS A 129 7.40 5.12 12.90
CA LYS A 129 8.62 4.80 13.63
C LYS A 129 9.85 4.86 12.73
N ARG A 130 9.71 4.43 11.48
CA ARG A 130 10.77 4.41 10.47
C ARG A 130 10.25 4.93 9.13
N PRO A 131 10.08 6.26 8.99
CA PRO A 131 9.71 6.84 7.71
C PRO A 131 10.81 6.55 6.68
N ARG A 132 10.41 6.10 5.49
CA ARG A 132 11.33 5.68 4.44
C ARG A 132 10.68 5.83 3.06
N PHE A 133 11.50 5.75 2.01
CA PHE A 133 11.04 5.77 0.61
C PHE A 133 10.30 7.08 0.22
N GLY A 134 10.73 8.22 0.78
CA GLY A 134 10.19 9.53 0.44
C GLY A 134 8.69 9.63 0.70
N LEU A 135 7.91 9.93 -0.32
CA LEU A 135 6.46 10.10 -0.21
C LEU A 135 5.67 8.79 -0.05
N MET A 136 6.30 7.63 -0.22
CA MET A 136 5.59 6.36 -0.05
C MET A 136 5.28 6.05 1.41
N ARG A 137 6.15 6.46 2.34
CA ARG A 137 5.96 6.27 3.77
C ARG A 137 6.46 7.46 4.57
N SER A 138 5.69 8.53 4.55
CA SER A 138 5.97 9.79 5.24
C SER A 138 5.09 9.97 6.50
N ARG A 139 5.47 10.91 7.36
CA ARG A 139 4.72 11.22 8.58
C ARG A 139 3.56 12.18 8.35
N GLU A 140 3.69 13.05 7.36
CA GLU A 140 2.64 13.92 6.86
C GLU A 140 2.45 13.66 5.38
N PHE A 141 1.21 13.47 4.95
CA PHE A 141 0.85 13.16 3.58
C PHE A 141 -0.57 13.61 3.26
N ILE A 142 -0.89 13.74 1.98
CA ILE A 142 -2.22 14.11 1.50
C ILE A 142 -2.98 12.84 1.13
N MET A 143 -4.19 12.71 1.67
CA MET A 143 -5.10 11.62 1.40
C MET A 143 -6.47 12.14 0.97
N LYS A 144 -7.09 11.49 -0.01
CA LYS A 144 -8.54 11.55 -0.17
C LYS A 144 -9.14 10.45 0.70
N ASP A 145 -9.99 10.81 1.61
CA ASP A 145 -10.77 9.89 2.41
C ASP A 145 -12.27 10.16 2.21
N ALA A 146 -13.01 9.12 1.85
CA ALA A 146 -14.45 9.15 1.66
C ALA A 146 -15.13 8.21 2.66
N TYR A 147 -16.37 8.55 2.99
CA TYR A 147 -17.17 7.84 3.97
C TYR A 147 -18.60 7.75 3.49
N THR A 148 -19.20 6.56 3.61
CA THR A 148 -20.58 6.33 3.26
C THR A 148 -21.38 5.85 4.46
N PHE A 149 -22.65 6.26 4.51
CA PHE A 149 -23.61 5.92 5.55
C PHE A 149 -24.88 5.43 4.87
N ASP A 150 -25.28 4.21 5.18
CA ASP A 150 -26.44 3.54 4.60
C ASP A 150 -27.34 2.95 5.66
N MET A 151 -28.51 2.49 5.24
CA MET A 151 -29.50 1.83 6.12
C MET A 151 -29.12 0.39 6.42
N ASP A 152 -28.48 -0.31 5.49
CA ASP A 152 -28.26 -1.76 5.55
C ASP A 152 -27.00 -2.18 4.79
N GLU A 153 -26.66 -3.46 4.89
CA GLU A 153 -25.50 -4.06 4.20
C GLU A 153 -25.65 -4.02 2.67
N GLU A 154 -26.86 -4.08 2.14
CA GLU A 154 -27.10 -3.98 0.69
C GLU A 154 -26.76 -2.57 0.19
N GLY A 155 -27.13 -1.54 0.94
CA GLY A 155 -26.72 -0.17 0.67
C GLY A 155 -25.22 0.01 0.73
N LEU A 156 -24.56 -0.55 1.74
CA LEU A 156 -23.11 -0.56 1.85
C LEU A 156 -22.46 -1.25 0.64
N ASP A 157 -22.97 -2.39 0.21
CA ASP A 157 -22.47 -3.10 -0.97
C ASP A 157 -22.55 -2.23 -2.24
N ARG A 158 -23.67 -1.55 -2.45
CA ARG A 158 -23.82 -0.62 -3.60
C ARG A 158 -22.76 0.48 -3.56
N GLN A 159 -22.58 1.13 -2.42
CA GLN A 159 -21.57 2.19 -2.26
C GLN A 159 -20.14 1.66 -2.44
N TYR A 160 -19.87 0.49 -1.91
CA TYR A 160 -18.57 -0.17 -2.04
C TYR A 160 -18.19 -0.42 -3.51
N HIS A 161 -19.13 -0.93 -4.32
CA HIS A 161 -18.90 -1.16 -5.74
C HIS A 161 -18.76 0.14 -6.53
N LEU A 162 -19.56 1.17 -6.23
CA LEU A 162 -19.40 2.50 -6.84
C LEU A 162 -18.01 3.08 -6.59
N MET A 163 -17.52 2.98 -5.35
CA MET A 163 -16.18 3.43 -4.99
C MET A 163 -15.08 2.59 -5.65
N TYR A 164 -15.24 1.27 -5.67
CA TYR A 164 -14.31 0.35 -6.33
C TYR A 164 -14.15 0.69 -7.81
N ASP A 165 -15.26 0.90 -8.52
CA ASP A 165 -15.26 1.27 -9.93
C ASP A 165 -14.67 2.66 -10.15
N ALA A 166 -14.96 3.63 -9.28
CA ALA A 166 -14.37 4.96 -9.32
C ALA A 166 -12.85 4.91 -9.13
N TYR A 167 -12.35 4.12 -8.20
CA TYR A 167 -10.91 3.92 -7.99
C TYR A 167 -10.23 3.31 -9.21
N THR A 168 -10.87 2.33 -9.84
CA THR A 168 -10.38 1.75 -11.08
C THR A 168 -10.23 2.82 -12.16
N ARG A 169 -11.21 3.71 -12.32
CA ARG A 169 -11.12 4.83 -13.27
C ARG A 169 -10.04 5.85 -12.89
N ILE A 170 -9.94 6.21 -11.60
CA ILE A 170 -8.93 7.15 -11.11
C ILE A 170 -7.52 6.68 -11.46
N PHE A 171 -7.17 5.47 -11.08
CA PHE A 171 -5.80 4.97 -11.31
C PHE A 171 -5.52 4.70 -12.79
N THR A 172 -6.53 4.30 -13.57
CA THR A 172 -6.43 4.21 -15.03
C THR A 172 -6.17 5.58 -15.66
N ARG A 173 -6.91 6.61 -15.25
CA ARG A 173 -6.71 8.01 -15.71
C ARG A 173 -5.36 8.58 -15.30
N CYS A 174 -4.82 8.16 -14.16
CA CYS A 174 -3.45 8.49 -13.74
C CYS A 174 -2.36 7.75 -14.54
N GLY A 175 -2.74 6.88 -15.47
CA GLY A 175 -1.79 6.11 -16.29
C GLY A 175 -1.03 5.03 -15.52
N LEU A 176 -1.62 4.49 -14.45
CA LEU A 176 -1.00 3.48 -13.61
C LEU A 176 -1.38 2.06 -14.03
N HIS A 177 -0.41 1.16 -13.96
CA HIS A 177 -0.64 -0.26 -14.03
C HIS A 177 -0.81 -0.81 -12.61
N PHE A 178 -2.01 -1.24 -12.27
CA PHE A 178 -2.40 -1.62 -10.92
C PHE A 178 -3.26 -2.87 -10.90
N ARG A 179 -3.40 -3.46 -9.71
CA ARG A 179 -4.33 -4.55 -9.43
C ARG A 179 -5.12 -4.27 -8.15
N PRO A 180 -6.45 -4.39 -8.19
CA PRO A 180 -7.26 -4.53 -6.99
C PRO A 180 -7.00 -5.93 -6.39
N VAL A 181 -6.72 -5.99 -5.10
CA VAL A 181 -6.41 -7.23 -4.38
C VAL A 181 -7.26 -7.32 -3.12
N VAL A 182 -7.67 -8.53 -2.76
CA VAL A 182 -8.32 -8.78 -1.46
C VAL A 182 -7.31 -8.52 -0.35
N ALA A 183 -7.71 -7.77 0.66
CA ALA A 183 -6.87 -7.35 1.77
C ALA A 183 -7.53 -7.59 3.13
N ASP A 184 -6.71 -7.61 4.18
CA ASP A 184 -7.18 -7.55 5.55
C ASP A 184 -7.57 -6.10 5.91
N SER A 185 -8.59 -5.93 6.76
CA SER A 185 -9.06 -4.60 7.17
C SER A 185 -8.24 -3.98 8.31
N GLY A 186 -7.34 -4.73 8.92
CA GLY A 186 -6.43 -4.27 9.97
C GLY A 186 -7.12 -3.58 11.15
N ALA A 187 -6.46 -2.58 11.74
CA ALA A 187 -6.97 -1.79 12.88
C ALA A 187 -8.24 -0.99 12.57
N ILE A 188 -8.55 -0.74 11.29
CA ILE A 188 -9.79 -0.08 10.88
C ILE A 188 -10.98 -1.02 11.12
N GLY A 189 -10.79 -2.32 10.87
CA GLY A 189 -11.80 -3.37 11.04
C GLY A 189 -12.85 -3.38 9.93
N GLY A 190 -13.87 -4.21 10.09
CA GLY A 190 -14.95 -4.39 9.12
C GLY A 190 -14.98 -5.78 8.48
N SER A 191 -15.90 -6.01 7.56
CA SER A 191 -16.20 -7.34 6.99
C SER A 191 -15.57 -7.59 5.62
N GLY A 192 -14.90 -6.65 5.03
CA GLY A 192 -14.24 -6.81 3.73
C GLY A 192 -13.44 -5.59 3.30
N SER A 193 -12.37 -5.84 2.55
CA SER A 193 -11.49 -4.79 2.04
C SER A 193 -10.83 -5.21 0.74
N HIS A 194 -10.58 -4.23 -0.14
CA HIS A 194 -9.70 -4.35 -1.29
C HIS A 194 -8.67 -3.23 -1.28
N GLU A 195 -7.43 -3.58 -1.57
CA GLU A 195 -6.34 -2.64 -1.84
C GLU A 195 -6.12 -2.50 -3.34
N PHE A 196 -5.77 -1.30 -3.76
CA PHE A 196 -5.34 -1.01 -5.13
C PHE A 196 -3.82 -0.91 -5.14
N GLU A 197 -3.17 -1.91 -5.73
CA GLU A 197 -1.72 -2.09 -5.71
C GLU A 197 -1.11 -1.72 -7.05
N VAL A 198 -0.24 -0.71 -7.08
CA VAL A 198 0.59 -0.40 -8.24
C VAL A 198 1.76 -1.39 -8.27
N ILE A 199 1.90 -2.09 -9.37
CA ILE A 199 2.94 -3.11 -9.54
C ILE A 199 4.29 -2.41 -9.73
N ALA A 200 5.20 -2.58 -8.77
CA ALA A 200 6.54 -2.02 -8.80
C ALA A 200 7.50 -2.84 -7.90
N ASP A 201 8.72 -3.06 -8.37
CA ASP A 201 9.72 -3.86 -7.64
C ASP A 201 10.10 -3.25 -6.28
N SER A 202 9.98 -1.93 -6.15
CA SER A 202 10.19 -1.19 -4.89
C SER A 202 8.99 -1.21 -3.93
N GLY A 203 7.90 -1.91 -4.27
CA GLY A 203 6.71 -2.03 -3.44
C GLY A 203 6.98 -2.73 -2.12
N GLU A 204 6.28 -2.34 -1.06
CA GLU A 204 6.38 -2.96 0.26
C GLU A 204 5.38 -4.11 0.45
N ALA A 205 4.26 -4.10 -0.24
CA ALA A 205 3.26 -5.15 -0.17
C ALA A 205 3.66 -6.36 -1.02
N ASP A 206 3.52 -7.54 -0.44
CA ASP A 206 3.61 -8.80 -1.16
C ASP A 206 2.21 -9.21 -1.60
N ILE A 207 2.01 -9.30 -2.91
CA ILE A 207 0.73 -9.69 -3.49
C ILE A 207 0.86 -10.98 -4.28
N VAL A 208 -0.18 -11.79 -4.24
CA VAL A 208 -0.33 -12.99 -5.04
C VAL A 208 -1.43 -12.81 -6.06
N TYR A 209 -1.21 -13.21 -7.29
CA TYR A 209 -2.25 -13.28 -8.30
C TYR A 209 -2.17 -14.57 -9.12
N CYS A 210 -3.32 -15.00 -9.60
CA CYS A 210 -3.44 -16.17 -10.45
C CYS A 210 -3.16 -15.81 -11.91
N LYS A 211 -2.48 -16.73 -12.64
CA LYS A 211 -2.27 -16.60 -14.10
C LYS A 211 -3.49 -17.02 -14.90
N ASP A 212 -4.35 -17.85 -14.32
CA ASP A 212 -5.43 -18.55 -15.03
C ASP A 212 -6.83 -17.98 -14.71
N CYS A 213 -6.96 -17.15 -13.64
CA CYS A 213 -8.21 -16.49 -13.28
C CYS A 213 -7.97 -15.08 -12.72
N ASP A 214 -9.03 -14.39 -12.32
CA ASP A 214 -9.03 -13.03 -11.80
C ASP A 214 -8.59 -12.91 -10.32
N PHE A 215 -8.24 -14.02 -9.65
CA PHE A 215 -7.84 -14.00 -8.25
C PHE A 215 -6.56 -13.18 -8.05
N ALA A 216 -6.64 -12.21 -7.15
CA ALA A 216 -5.51 -11.46 -6.63
C ALA A 216 -5.76 -11.07 -5.18
N ALA A 217 -4.73 -11.15 -4.33
CA ALA A 217 -4.84 -10.84 -2.90
C ALA A 217 -3.48 -10.41 -2.32
N ASN A 218 -3.51 -9.67 -1.20
CA ASN A 218 -2.35 -9.55 -0.33
C ASN A 218 -2.04 -10.94 0.27
N ILE A 219 -0.77 -11.32 0.35
CA ILE A 219 -0.39 -12.66 0.83
C ILE A 219 -0.90 -12.95 2.24
N GLU A 220 -1.03 -11.93 3.08
CA GLU A 220 -1.53 -12.06 4.45
C GLU A 220 -3.04 -12.33 4.52
N ALA A 221 -3.79 -11.94 3.48
CA ALA A 221 -5.24 -12.14 3.39
C ALA A 221 -5.62 -13.51 2.79
N VAL A 222 -4.66 -14.30 2.34
CA VAL A 222 -4.89 -15.59 1.69
C VAL A 222 -4.79 -16.73 2.68
N GLU A 223 -5.76 -17.64 2.63
CA GLU A 223 -5.66 -18.94 3.26
C GLU A 223 -5.18 -19.97 2.22
N PRO A 224 -3.91 -20.37 2.26
CA PRO A 224 -3.39 -21.37 1.32
C PRO A 224 -4.00 -22.74 1.59
N LYS A 225 -4.10 -23.56 0.55
CA LYS A 225 -4.57 -24.95 0.71
C LYS A 225 -3.55 -25.76 1.48
N THR A 226 -4.03 -26.73 2.26
CA THR A 226 -3.19 -27.71 2.94
C THR A 226 -2.42 -28.55 1.92
N LEU A 227 -1.11 -28.66 2.10
CA LEU A 227 -0.26 -29.50 1.26
C LEU A 227 -0.17 -30.91 1.90
N SER A 228 -0.36 -31.94 1.08
CA SER A 228 -0.17 -33.33 1.52
C SER A 228 1.30 -33.69 1.58
N SER A 229 1.66 -34.59 2.48
CA SER A 229 3.02 -35.13 2.53
C SER A 229 3.34 -35.99 1.31
N SER A 230 4.54 -35.83 0.79
CA SER A 230 5.10 -36.71 -0.24
C SER A 230 6.04 -37.78 0.33
N VAL A 231 6.29 -37.76 1.64
CA VAL A 231 7.19 -38.66 2.33
C VAL A 231 6.39 -39.46 3.36
N HIS A 232 6.43 -40.78 3.25
CA HIS A 232 5.78 -41.71 4.16
C HIS A 232 6.83 -42.46 4.98
N ASN A 233 6.61 -42.60 6.28
CA ASN A 233 7.49 -43.34 7.15
C ASN A 233 6.74 -43.86 8.37
N ASP A 234 6.80 -45.18 8.59
CA ASP A 234 6.18 -45.87 9.73
C ASP A 234 7.07 -45.98 10.96
N LYS A 235 8.31 -45.46 10.91
CA LYS A 235 9.26 -45.54 12.03
C LYS A 235 8.72 -44.76 13.24
N ALA A 236 9.07 -45.26 14.43
CA ALA A 236 8.87 -44.53 15.67
C ALA A 236 9.79 -43.32 15.74
N LYS A 237 9.35 -42.22 16.36
CA LYS A 237 10.22 -41.06 16.58
C LYS A 237 11.44 -41.45 17.41
N GLU A 238 12.56 -40.82 17.11
CA GLU A 238 13.86 -41.06 17.79
C GLU A 238 14.49 -39.70 18.12
N ILE A 239 15.22 -39.65 19.25
CA ILE A 239 16.02 -38.46 19.59
C ILE A 239 17.44 -38.68 19.06
N VAL A 240 17.95 -37.66 18.35
CA VAL A 240 19.31 -37.63 17.82
C VAL A 240 20.07 -36.44 18.38
N GLU A 241 21.39 -36.65 18.63
CA GLU A 241 22.29 -35.58 19.04
C GLU A 241 22.62 -34.68 17.83
N THR A 242 22.42 -33.37 17.99
CA THR A 242 22.65 -32.36 16.95
C THR A 242 23.44 -31.18 17.53
N PRO A 243 24.72 -31.40 17.90
CA PRO A 243 25.49 -30.41 18.64
C PRO A 243 25.68 -29.12 17.86
N GLY A 244 25.28 -27.99 18.46
CA GLY A 244 25.38 -26.66 17.88
C GLY A 244 24.40 -26.35 16.74
N GLN A 245 23.46 -27.26 16.41
CA GLN A 245 22.49 -27.07 15.34
C GLN A 245 21.18 -26.50 15.92
N HIS A 246 20.90 -25.23 15.65
CA HIS A 246 19.75 -24.54 16.24
C HIS A 246 18.87 -23.76 15.22
N THR A 247 19.26 -23.74 13.95
CA THR A 247 18.43 -23.20 12.86
C THR A 247 17.93 -24.33 11.97
N ILE A 248 16.79 -24.12 11.31
CA ILE A 248 16.20 -25.11 10.39
C ILE A 248 17.23 -25.59 9.35
N GLN A 249 17.94 -24.68 8.71
CA GLN A 249 18.94 -25.04 7.69
C GLN A 249 20.07 -25.87 8.27
N MET A 250 20.65 -25.45 9.42
CA MET A 250 21.74 -26.19 10.07
C MET A 250 21.32 -27.61 10.46
N VAL A 251 20.12 -27.76 11.03
CA VAL A 251 19.57 -29.06 11.43
C VAL A 251 19.35 -29.95 10.21
N CYS A 252 18.74 -29.41 9.14
CA CYS A 252 18.48 -30.16 7.90
C CYS A 252 19.78 -30.59 7.21
N ASP A 253 20.79 -29.72 7.15
CA ASP A 253 22.10 -30.02 6.56
C ASP A 253 22.81 -31.11 7.37
N PHE A 254 22.79 -31.04 8.72
CA PHE A 254 23.38 -32.01 9.62
C PHE A 254 22.71 -33.39 9.51
N LEU A 255 21.39 -33.42 9.43
CA LEU A 255 20.58 -34.65 9.32
C LEU A 255 20.47 -35.17 7.88
N HIS A 256 21.02 -34.45 6.90
CA HIS A 256 20.86 -34.75 5.48
C HIS A 256 19.38 -34.89 5.07
N ALA A 257 18.48 -34.09 5.68
CA ALA A 257 17.07 -34.09 5.46
C ALA A 257 16.62 -32.85 4.65
N PRO A 258 15.64 -32.97 3.74
CA PRO A 258 15.07 -31.81 3.05
C PRO A 258 14.37 -30.84 4.03
N VAL A 259 14.46 -29.55 3.80
CA VAL A 259 13.83 -28.53 4.66
C VAL A 259 12.31 -28.75 4.77
N VAL A 260 11.69 -29.25 3.73
CA VAL A 260 10.24 -29.60 3.71
C VAL A 260 9.87 -30.74 4.70
N CYS A 261 10.86 -31.48 5.21
CA CYS A 261 10.66 -32.51 6.23
C CYS A 261 10.90 -31.97 7.65
N SER A 262 11.17 -30.69 7.83
CA SER A 262 11.37 -30.09 9.15
C SER A 262 10.16 -29.30 9.62
N VAL A 263 10.01 -29.17 10.95
CA VAL A 263 8.98 -28.32 11.57
C VAL A 263 9.67 -27.13 12.23
N LYS A 264 9.31 -25.93 11.79
CA LYS A 264 9.76 -24.65 12.33
C LYS A 264 8.85 -24.22 13.48
N ALA A 265 9.43 -23.97 14.64
CA ALA A 265 8.76 -23.46 15.82
C ALA A 265 9.07 -21.97 15.98
N VAL A 266 8.04 -21.14 15.98
CA VAL A 266 8.14 -19.69 16.25
C VAL A 266 7.24 -19.37 17.44
N VAL A 267 7.78 -18.62 18.41
CA VAL A 267 7.02 -18.27 19.61
C VAL A 267 6.65 -16.79 19.56
N TYR A 268 5.37 -16.53 19.58
CA TYR A 268 4.79 -15.18 19.58
C TYR A 268 4.23 -14.81 20.94
N LYS A 269 4.19 -13.52 21.21
CA LYS A 269 3.38 -12.94 22.26
C LYS A 269 2.25 -12.15 21.60
N LEU A 270 1.03 -12.57 21.91
CA LEU A 270 -0.23 -11.99 21.46
C LEU A 270 -0.93 -11.40 22.69
N ASP A 271 -0.82 -10.09 22.89
CA ASP A 271 -1.19 -9.41 24.13
C ASP A 271 -0.55 -10.10 25.34
N ASP A 272 -1.33 -10.78 26.20
CA ASP A 272 -0.84 -11.49 27.38
C ASP A 272 -0.61 -13.01 27.13
N THR A 273 -0.94 -13.53 25.95
CA THR A 273 -0.83 -14.95 25.62
C THR A 273 0.45 -15.24 24.86
N VAL A 274 1.18 -16.25 25.29
CA VAL A 274 2.32 -16.81 24.53
C VAL A 274 1.81 -17.92 23.62
N VAL A 275 2.12 -17.84 22.34
CA VAL A 275 1.66 -18.78 21.32
C VAL A 275 2.86 -19.44 20.65
N LEU A 276 2.96 -20.75 20.75
CA LEU A 276 3.89 -21.57 19.98
C LEU A 276 3.22 -21.91 18.65
N ALA A 277 3.68 -21.28 17.58
CA ALA A 277 3.23 -21.52 16.22
C ALA A 277 4.19 -22.46 15.49
N LEU A 278 3.64 -23.52 14.91
CA LEU A 278 4.41 -24.53 14.19
C LEU A 278 4.00 -24.55 12.71
N VAL A 279 4.98 -24.32 11.85
CA VAL A 279 4.83 -24.38 10.38
C VAL A 279 5.89 -25.31 9.78
N ARG A 280 5.72 -25.74 8.55
CA ARG A 280 6.75 -26.51 7.84
C ARG A 280 8.01 -25.64 7.67
N GLY A 281 9.19 -26.24 7.70
CA GLY A 281 10.47 -25.52 7.78
C GLY A 281 10.72 -24.49 6.69
N ASP A 282 10.18 -24.68 5.51
CA ASP A 282 10.23 -23.78 4.35
C ASP A 282 9.11 -22.72 4.33
N HIS A 283 8.19 -22.75 5.30
CA HIS A 283 7.07 -21.82 5.39
C HIS A 283 7.31 -20.72 6.44
N GLU A 284 6.61 -19.60 6.27
CA GLU A 284 6.56 -18.51 7.25
C GLU A 284 5.17 -18.41 7.87
N VAL A 285 5.14 -17.98 9.14
CA VAL A 285 3.90 -17.76 9.87
C VAL A 285 3.23 -16.48 9.37
N ASN A 286 1.92 -16.53 9.18
CA ASN A 286 1.09 -15.37 8.90
C ASN A 286 0.69 -14.70 10.23
N GLU A 287 1.41 -13.65 10.62
CA GLU A 287 1.18 -12.95 11.89
C GLU A 287 -0.19 -12.28 11.96
N VAL A 288 -0.68 -11.75 10.82
CA VAL A 288 -2.03 -11.15 10.73
C VAL A 288 -3.09 -12.22 11.00
N ARG A 289 -2.89 -13.40 10.44
CA ARG A 289 -3.81 -14.54 10.68
C ARG A 289 -3.81 -14.97 12.15
N LEU A 290 -2.64 -15.04 12.80
CA LEU A 290 -2.55 -15.31 14.23
C LEU A 290 -3.26 -14.23 15.04
N GLN A 291 -3.01 -12.98 14.75
CA GLN A 291 -3.66 -11.85 15.42
C GLN A 291 -5.18 -11.96 15.35
N ASN A 292 -5.72 -12.25 14.17
CA ASN A 292 -7.16 -12.41 13.95
C ASN A 292 -7.72 -13.65 14.70
N LEU A 293 -7.01 -14.78 14.70
CA LEU A 293 -7.44 -16.02 15.38
C LEU A 293 -7.51 -15.87 16.91
N PHE A 294 -6.72 -15.00 17.47
CA PHE A 294 -6.68 -14.73 18.92
C PHE A 294 -7.39 -13.42 19.32
N ASN A 295 -7.94 -12.67 18.35
CA ASN A 295 -8.50 -11.33 18.55
C ASN A 295 -7.53 -10.40 19.30
N ALA A 296 -6.23 -10.53 19.04
CA ALA A 296 -5.20 -9.78 19.72
C ALA A 296 -5.02 -8.39 19.12
N VAL A 297 -4.67 -7.42 19.97
CA VAL A 297 -4.32 -6.05 19.55
C VAL A 297 -2.85 -5.99 19.14
N ASN A 298 -1.98 -6.65 19.90
CA ASN A 298 -0.55 -6.64 19.68
C ASN A 298 -0.05 -8.04 19.33
N VAL A 299 0.84 -8.12 18.36
CA VAL A 299 1.57 -9.33 17.97
C VAL A 299 3.05 -9.02 17.86
N GLY A 300 3.89 -9.90 18.38
CA GLY A 300 5.35 -9.78 18.31
C GLY A 300 6.03 -11.08 18.75
N LEU A 301 7.32 -11.18 18.50
CA LEU A 301 8.08 -12.33 18.99
C LEU A 301 8.14 -12.33 20.53
N ALA A 302 8.01 -13.52 21.13
CA ALA A 302 8.11 -13.70 22.57
C ALA A 302 9.51 -13.35 23.08
N SER A 303 9.58 -12.81 24.29
CA SER A 303 10.85 -12.50 24.95
C SER A 303 11.50 -13.75 25.56
N ASP A 304 12.77 -13.66 25.89
CA ASP A 304 13.48 -14.73 26.60
C ASP A 304 12.82 -15.09 27.94
N GLU A 305 12.20 -14.12 28.61
CA GLU A 305 11.45 -14.34 29.85
C GLU A 305 10.17 -15.14 29.59
N ASP A 306 9.46 -14.84 28.50
CA ASP A 306 8.28 -15.60 28.08
C ASP A 306 8.64 -17.04 27.74
N LEU A 307 9.74 -17.25 27.00
CA LEU A 307 10.26 -18.60 26.70
C LEU A 307 10.58 -19.41 27.97
N LYS A 308 11.30 -18.81 28.91
CA LYS A 308 11.64 -19.45 30.18
C LYS A 308 10.40 -19.80 31.01
N ARG A 309 9.43 -18.89 31.08
CA ARG A 309 8.15 -19.11 31.79
C ARG A 309 7.39 -20.31 31.22
N CYS A 310 7.44 -20.50 29.92
CA CYS A 310 6.77 -21.60 29.22
C CYS A 310 7.66 -22.89 29.12
N GLY A 311 8.88 -22.86 29.65
CA GLY A 311 9.79 -23.99 29.60
C GLY A 311 10.33 -24.32 28.20
N LEU A 312 10.41 -23.29 27.33
CA LEU A 312 10.86 -23.41 25.96
C LEU A 312 12.34 -23.10 25.82
N ILE A 313 13.04 -23.88 25.01
CA ILE A 313 14.47 -23.72 24.73
C ILE A 313 14.62 -23.31 23.27
N ALA A 314 14.97 -22.04 23.03
CA ALA A 314 15.13 -21.50 21.68
C ALA A 314 16.05 -22.37 20.80
N GLY A 315 15.62 -22.63 19.57
CA GLY A 315 16.32 -23.50 18.63
C GLY A 315 16.03 -25.00 18.75
N TYR A 316 15.32 -25.43 19.83
CA TYR A 316 15.08 -26.87 20.09
C TYR A 316 13.62 -27.18 20.49
N ILE A 317 12.68 -26.33 20.07
CA ILE A 317 11.28 -26.40 20.52
C ILE A 317 10.47 -27.39 19.69
N SER A 318 9.62 -28.17 20.37
CA SER A 318 8.51 -28.94 19.77
C SER A 318 7.33 -29.03 20.75
N PRO A 319 6.14 -29.40 20.32
CA PRO A 319 4.99 -29.57 21.21
C PRO A 319 5.07 -30.86 22.02
N ILE A 320 5.98 -31.77 21.67
CA ILE A 320 6.09 -33.12 22.28
C ILE A 320 6.50 -33.00 23.73
N GLY A 321 5.63 -33.46 24.64
CA GLY A 321 5.93 -33.51 26.07
C GLY A 321 5.93 -32.16 26.80
N LEU A 322 5.49 -31.06 26.12
CA LEU A 322 5.32 -29.78 26.79
C LEU A 322 4.15 -29.81 27.75
N LYS A 323 4.35 -29.19 28.91
CA LYS A 323 3.26 -28.96 29.87
C LYS A 323 2.52 -27.69 29.52
N LYS A 324 1.20 -27.70 29.58
CA LYS A 324 0.39 -26.50 29.46
C LYS A 324 0.71 -25.55 30.63
N ALA A 325 1.12 -24.33 30.30
CA ALA A 325 1.28 -23.22 31.23
C ALA A 325 0.05 -22.28 31.12
N ASP A 326 -0.15 -21.46 32.11
CA ASP A 326 -1.18 -20.41 32.02
C ASP A 326 -0.83 -19.41 30.90
N ASN A 327 -1.83 -19.00 30.15
CA ASN A 327 -1.68 -18.11 29.00
C ASN A 327 -0.62 -18.62 27.97
N PHE A 328 -0.61 -19.92 27.75
CA PHE A 328 0.24 -20.55 26.74
C PHE A 328 -0.62 -21.45 25.83
N GLU A 329 -0.53 -21.20 24.52
CA GLU A 329 -1.26 -21.93 23.49
C GLU A 329 -0.30 -22.54 22.47
N ILE A 330 -0.65 -23.70 21.94
CA ILE A 330 0.09 -24.34 20.85
C ILE A 330 -0.81 -24.43 19.64
N ILE A 331 -0.37 -23.87 18.52
CA ILE A 331 -1.09 -23.90 17.26
C ILE A 331 -0.20 -24.48 16.16
N VAL A 332 -0.75 -25.41 15.40
CA VAL A 332 -0.03 -26.17 14.39
C VAL A 332 -0.69 -25.95 13.04
N ASP A 333 0.12 -25.59 12.04
CA ASP A 333 -0.37 -25.45 10.67
C ASP A 333 -0.90 -26.77 10.12
N THR A 334 -2.00 -26.69 9.35
CA THR A 334 -2.63 -27.87 8.74
C THR A 334 -1.66 -28.69 7.89
N THR A 335 -0.71 -28.04 7.20
CA THR A 335 0.32 -28.71 6.38
C THR A 335 1.29 -29.53 7.23
N VAL A 336 1.62 -29.06 8.44
CA VAL A 336 2.47 -29.80 9.39
C VAL A 336 1.76 -31.09 9.83
N MET A 337 0.46 -31.02 10.09
CA MET A 337 -0.31 -32.22 10.51
C MET A 337 -0.41 -33.30 9.42
N GLU A 338 -0.17 -32.96 8.17
CA GLU A 338 -0.13 -33.93 7.07
C GLU A 338 1.27 -34.56 6.85
N MET A 339 2.31 -34.10 7.60
CA MET A 339 3.64 -34.70 7.53
C MET A 339 3.65 -36.07 8.23
N GLU A 340 4.44 -37.00 7.70
CA GLU A 340 4.57 -38.36 8.28
C GLU A 340 6.00 -38.72 8.73
N ASP A 341 7.02 -38.01 8.19
CA ASP A 341 8.43 -38.21 8.56
C ASP A 341 9.07 -36.82 8.78
N ALA A 342 8.79 -36.24 9.92
CA ALA A 342 9.28 -34.92 10.25
C ALA A 342 10.45 -34.94 11.22
N CYS A 343 11.29 -33.87 11.19
CA CYS A 343 12.24 -33.56 12.26
C CYS A 343 11.81 -32.24 12.95
N CYS A 344 11.99 -32.21 14.27
CA CYS A 344 11.69 -31.03 15.09
C CYS A 344 12.57 -31.02 16.36
N GLY A 345 12.55 -29.92 17.11
CA GLY A 345 13.26 -29.83 18.38
C GLY A 345 12.83 -30.91 19.37
N ALA A 346 13.74 -31.31 20.27
CA ALA A 346 13.44 -32.29 21.32
C ALA A 346 13.34 -31.68 22.73
N ASN A 347 13.08 -30.35 22.80
CA ASN A 347 12.98 -29.57 24.04
C ASN A 347 14.21 -29.70 24.95
N ALA A 348 15.36 -30.01 24.37
CA ALA A 348 16.64 -30.11 25.05
C ALA A 348 17.77 -29.57 24.13
N VAL A 349 18.74 -28.90 24.73
CA VAL A 349 19.89 -28.35 24.00
C VAL A 349 20.60 -29.45 23.22
N ASP A 350 20.97 -29.17 21.98
CA ASP A 350 21.67 -30.06 21.07
C ASP A 350 20.94 -31.36 20.73
N LYS A 351 19.61 -31.38 20.81
CA LYS A 351 18.79 -32.55 20.51
C LYS A 351 17.60 -32.25 19.63
N HIS A 352 17.36 -33.12 18.65
CA HIS A 352 16.18 -33.10 17.80
C HIS A 352 15.53 -34.49 17.73
N TYR A 353 14.21 -34.47 17.47
CA TYR A 353 13.45 -35.65 17.06
C TYR A 353 13.56 -35.83 15.55
N VAL A 354 13.72 -37.08 15.12
CA VAL A 354 13.54 -37.56 13.75
C VAL A 354 12.40 -38.58 13.69
N HIS A 355 11.88 -38.85 12.51
CA HIS A 355 10.75 -39.79 12.27
C HIS A 355 9.49 -39.41 13.05
N VAL A 356 9.24 -38.12 13.20
CA VAL A 356 8.04 -37.61 13.86
C VAL A 356 6.84 -37.67 12.91
N ASN A 357 5.74 -38.25 13.38
CA ASN A 357 4.44 -38.13 12.75
C ASN A 357 3.57 -37.19 13.61
N PRO A 358 3.29 -35.96 13.19
CA PRO A 358 2.55 -34.98 13.99
C PRO A 358 1.21 -35.48 14.50
N LYS A 359 0.45 -36.19 13.67
CA LYS A 359 -0.86 -36.78 14.07
C LYS A 359 -0.72 -37.80 15.21
N ARG A 360 0.39 -38.52 15.26
CA ARG A 360 0.69 -39.52 16.30
C ARG A 360 1.35 -38.89 17.53
N ASP A 361 2.23 -37.93 17.33
CA ASP A 361 3.24 -37.55 18.32
C ASP A 361 2.98 -36.20 19.01
N PHE A 362 2.19 -35.28 18.42
CA PHE A 362 2.01 -33.94 18.96
C PHE A 362 0.90 -33.85 20.04
N GLY A 363 0.07 -34.88 20.16
CA GLY A 363 -1.00 -34.90 21.15
C GLY A 363 -2.17 -33.97 20.77
N ASP A 364 -2.85 -33.43 21.79
CA ASP A 364 -4.00 -32.53 21.61
C ASP A 364 -3.49 -31.09 21.41
N VAL A 365 -3.45 -30.66 20.15
CA VAL A 365 -3.00 -29.33 19.73
C VAL A 365 -4.09 -28.65 18.87
N ARG A 366 -4.13 -27.33 18.91
CA ARG A 366 -5.01 -26.56 18.01
C ARG A 366 -4.44 -26.58 16.60
N VAL A 367 -5.25 -26.95 15.61
CA VAL A 367 -4.85 -27.04 14.20
C VAL A 367 -5.58 -26.01 13.39
N GLU A 368 -4.83 -25.15 12.71
CA GLU A 368 -5.36 -24.07 11.86
C GLU A 368 -4.40 -23.85 10.69
N THR A 369 -4.88 -23.24 9.61
CA THR A 369 -3.99 -22.74 8.54
C THR A 369 -3.40 -21.42 8.99
N ILE A 370 -2.12 -21.41 9.33
CA ILE A 370 -1.41 -20.23 9.88
C ILE A 370 -0.19 -19.79 9.08
N ARG A 371 0.08 -20.42 7.95
CA ARG A 371 1.22 -20.10 7.10
C ARG A 371 0.86 -19.04 6.03
N LEU A 372 1.87 -18.32 5.55
CA LEU A 372 1.74 -17.52 4.34
C LEU A 372 1.69 -18.43 3.10
N ILE A 373 1.02 -17.92 2.05
CA ILE A 373 1.06 -18.54 0.73
C ILE A 373 2.44 -18.34 0.10
N THR A 374 2.90 -19.33 -0.69
CA THR A 374 4.19 -19.29 -1.39
C THR A 374 3.99 -19.41 -2.90
N ALA A 375 5.03 -19.15 -3.68
CA ALA A 375 4.99 -19.29 -5.14
C ALA A 375 4.79 -20.75 -5.61
N GLU A 376 5.01 -21.74 -4.74
CA GLU A 376 4.84 -23.16 -5.02
C GLU A 376 3.38 -23.64 -4.78
N ASP A 377 2.57 -22.80 -4.16
CA ASP A 377 1.16 -23.08 -3.93
C ASP A 377 0.35 -22.88 -5.23
N CYS A 378 -0.87 -23.42 -5.20
CA CYS A 378 -1.87 -23.21 -6.25
C CYS A 378 -2.86 -22.13 -5.87
N CYS A 379 -3.50 -21.54 -6.85
CA CYS A 379 -4.58 -20.57 -6.65
C CYS A 379 -5.70 -21.16 -5.78
N PRO A 380 -6.08 -20.50 -4.67
CA PRO A 380 -7.16 -20.97 -3.82
C PRO A 380 -8.50 -21.06 -4.53
N LYS A 381 -8.74 -20.20 -5.56
CA LYS A 381 -9.99 -20.12 -6.32
C LYS A 381 -10.11 -21.20 -7.39
N CYS A 382 -9.12 -21.30 -8.28
CA CYS A 382 -9.21 -22.19 -9.46
C CYS A 382 -8.19 -23.34 -9.48
N GLY A 383 -7.21 -23.36 -8.57
CA GLY A 383 -6.14 -24.37 -8.57
C GLY A 383 -5.02 -24.11 -9.58
N GLY A 384 -5.08 -23.02 -10.35
CA GLY A 384 -4.09 -22.64 -11.34
C GLY A 384 -2.79 -22.11 -10.74
N MET A 385 -1.83 -21.78 -11.61
CA MET A 385 -0.53 -21.24 -11.20
C MET A 385 -0.67 -19.83 -10.65
N ILE A 386 0.10 -19.53 -9.60
CA ILE A 386 0.17 -18.21 -8.99
C ILE A 386 1.55 -17.58 -9.18
N GLU A 387 1.58 -16.27 -9.04
CA GLU A 387 2.79 -15.46 -9.07
C GLU A 387 2.77 -14.44 -7.92
N LEU A 388 3.93 -14.27 -7.29
CA LEU A 388 4.13 -13.25 -6.26
C LEU A 388 4.76 -12.01 -6.88
N LYS A 389 4.25 -10.82 -6.55
CA LYS A 389 4.76 -9.52 -6.99
C LYS A 389 4.83 -8.56 -5.80
N LYS A 390 5.65 -7.53 -5.98
CA LYS A 390 5.64 -6.38 -5.09
C LYS A 390 4.64 -5.33 -5.59
N GLY A 391 3.93 -4.72 -4.66
CA GLY A 391 2.97 -3.67 -4.92
C GLY A 391 3.15 -2.47 -4.01
N ILE A 392 2.71 -1.32 -4.50
CA ILE A 392 2.56 -0.09 -3.71
C ILE A 392 1.07 0.16 -3.55
N GLU A 393 0.58 0.09 -2.32
CA GLU A 393 -0.81 0.40 -2.00
C GLU A 393 -1.07 1.90 -2.21
N VAL A 394 -1.89 2.24 -3.18
CA VAL A 394 -2.27 3.64 -3.49
C VAL A 394 -3.68 3.98 -3.04
N GLY A 395 -4.52 2.98 -2.82
CA GLY A 395 -5.88 3.16 -2.32
C GLY A 395 -6.42 1.90 -1.68
N GLN A 396 -7.40 2.07 -0.80
CA GLN A 396 -8.08 0.97 -0.13
C GLN A 396 -9.55 1.31 0.11
N VAL A 397 -10.40 0.32 -0.01
CA VAL A 397 -11.85 0.41 0.22
C VAL A 397 -12.23 -0.58 1.32
N PHE A 398 -13.07 -0.14 2.28
CA PHE A 398 -13.45 -0.91 3.46
C PHE A 398 -14.95 -0.94 3.66
N LYS A 399 -15.48 -2.09 4.06
CA LYS A 399 -16.81 -2.25 4.64
C LYS A 399 -16.68 -2.21 6.17
N LEU A 400 -17.07 -1.11 6.79
CA LEU A 400 -16.95 -0.91 8.24
C LEU A 400 -18.12 -1.51 9.03
N GLY A 401 -19.29 -1.66 8.37
CA GLY A 401 -20.51 -2.05 9.07
C GLY A 401 -20.95 -1.00 10.09
N THR A 402 -21.29 -1.42 11.29
CA THR A 402 -21.80 -0.57 12.37
C THR A 402 -20.76 -0.29 13.48
N LYS A 403 -19.51 -0.68 13.27
CA LYS A 403 -18.43 -0.58 14.27
C LYS A 403 -18.32 0.81 14.90
N TYR A 404 -18.34 1.86 14.09
CA TYR A 404 -18.21 3.25 14.56
C TYR A 404 -19.56 3.86 14.91
N SER A 405 -20.59 3.60 14.12
CA SER A 405 -21.91 4.17 14.32
C SER A 405 -22.56 3.72 15.63
N GLU A 406 -22.39 2.47 16.03
CA GLU A 406 -22.86 1.97 17.33
C GLU A 406 -22.16 2.67 18.49
N LYS A 407 -20.82 2.72 18.49
CA LYS A 407 -20.03 3.29 19.57
C LYS A 407 -20.22 4.80 19.72
N LEU A 408 -20.38 5.51 18.62
CA LEU A 408 -20.57 6.96 18.60
C LEU A 408 -22.05 7.38 18.60
N GLY A 409 -22.98 6.43 18.58
CA GLY A 409 -24.41 6.68 18.59
C GLY A 409 -24.94 7.37 17.34
N CYS A 410 -24.36 7.05 16.17
CA CYS A 410 -24.81 7.56 14.86
C CYS A 410 -25.92 6.65 14.31
N THR A 411 -27.17 7.06 14.52
CA THR A 411 -28.35 6.25 14.23
C THR A 411 -29.36 7.02 13.37
N TYR A 412 -30.28 6.28 12.75
CA TYR A 412 -31.39 6.83 11.99
C TYR A 412 -32.72 6.17 12.39
N LEU A 413 -33.80 6.87 12.24
CA LEU A 413 -35.17 6.34 12.38
C LEU A 413 -35.63 5.76 11.06
N ASP A 414 -36.10 4.51 11.08
CA ASP A 414 -36.74 3.84 9.94
C ASP A 414 -38.19 4.32 9.71
N ARG A 415 -38.89 3.69 8.77
CA ARG A 415 -40.29 4.04 8.43
C ARG A 415 -41.26 3.80 9.59
N ASP A 416 -40.93 2.87 10.46
CA ASP A 416 -41.74 2.48 11.61
C ASP A 416 -41.34 3.24 12.89
N GLY A 417 -40.41 4.19 12.78
CA GLY A 417 -39.91 4.99 13.91
C GLY A 417 -38.95 4.24 14.82
N LYS A 418 -38.39 3.09 14.37
CA LYS A 418 -37.37 2.36 15.10
C LYS A 418 -35.99 2.93 14.78
N ASN A 419 -35.15 2.92 15.82
CA ASN A 419 -33.80 3.43 15.74
C ASN A 419 -32.81 2.32 15.35
N HIS A 420 -31.94 2.61 14.35
CA HIS A 420 -30.94 1.68 13.85
C HIS A 420 -29.59 2.40 13.71
N PRO A 421 -28.45 1.71 13.96
CA PRO A 421 -27.13 2.26 13.63
C PRO A 421 -26.96 2.34 12.12
N MET A 422 -26.30 3.39 11.64
CA MET A 422 -25.99 3.53 10.23
C MET A 422 -24.87 2.56 9.84
N VAL A 423 -24.97 1.99 8.64
CA VAL A 423 -23.99 1.03 8.10
C VAL A 423 -22.99 1.78 7.25
N MET A 424 -21.71 1.72 7.63
CA MET A 424 -20.65 2.58 7.12
C MET A 424 -19.65 1.85 6.22
N GLY A 425 -19.12 2.60 5.26
CA GLY A 425 -17.91 2.28 4.51
C GLY A 425 -16.90 3.41 4.60
N CYS A 426 -15.61 3.11 4.44
CA CYS A 426 -14.56 4.12 4.27
C CYS A 426 -13.63 3.76 3.12
N TYR A 427 -13.10 4.79 2.46
CA TYR A 427 -12.42 4.64 1.19
C TYR A 427 -11.31 5.69 1.07
N GLY A 428 -10.04 5.24 1.11
CA GLY A 428 -8.87 6.11 1.11
C GLY A 428 -8.04 6.00 -0.18
N ILE A 429 -7.50 7.13 -0.63
CA ILE A 429 -6.46 7.22 -1.65
C ILE A 429 -5.32 8.07 -1.12
N GLY A 430 -4.11 7.53 -1.12
CA GLY A 430 -2.90 8.27 -0.85
C GLY A 430 -2.51 9.13 -2.06
N ILE A 431 -2.88 10.41 -2.07
CA ILE A 431 -2.63 11.33 -3.19
C ILE A 431 -1.12 11.45 -3.46
N THR A 432 -0.35 11.78 -2.43
CA THR A 432 1.11 11.94 -2.53
C THR A 432 1.81 10.60 -2.81
N ARG A 433 1.31 9.51 -2.26
CA ARG A 433 1.80 8.16 -2.57
C ARG A 433 1.52 7.77 -4.02
N THR A 434 0.39 8.15 -4.60
CA THR A 434 0.06 7.92 -6.01
C THR A 434 1.07 8.61 -6.94
N VAL A 435 1.48 9.82 -6.63
CA VAL A 435 2.55 10.54 -7.37
C VAL A 435 3.86 9.76 -7.31
N ALA A 436 4.29 9.33 -6.12
CA ALA A 436 5.50 8.54 -5.94
C ALA A 436 5.43 7.19 -6.67
N ALA A 437 4.32 6.48 -6.56
CA ALA A 437 4.09 5.19 -7.23
C ALA A 437 4.15 5.32 -8.76
N SER A 438 3.65 6.42 -9.31
CA SER A 438 3.76 6.71 -10.74
C SER A 438 5.22 6.82 -11.18
N ILE A 439 6.07 7.48 -10.40
CA ILE A 439 7.50 7.61 -10.69
C ILE A 439 8.20 6.24 -10.58
N GLU A 440 7.88 5.47 -9.55
CA GLU A 440 8.45 4.12 -9.37
C GLU A 440 8.14 3.21 -10.56
N GLN A 441 6.96 3.34 -11.15
CA GLN A 441 6.55 2.55 -12.31
C GLN A 441 7.01 3.13 -13.65
N ASN A 442 7.15 4.46 -13.75
CA ASN A 442 7.42 5.20 -14.98
C ASN A 442 8.71 6.03 -14.88
N HIS A 443 9.84 5.40 -15.12
CA HIS A 443 11.15 6.05 -15.15
C HIS A 443 12.13 5.28 -16.04
N ASP A 444 13.24 5.91 -16.35
CA ASP A 444 14.44 5.29 -16.92
C ASP A 444 15.71 5.84 -16.23
N LYS A 445 16.86 5.52 -16.78
CA LYS A 445 18.17 5.99 -16.26
C LYS A 445 18.34 7.51 -16.29
N ASP A 446 17.61 8.21 -17.16
CA ASP A 446 17.72 9.64 -17.40
C ASP A 446 16.74 10.46 -16.54
N GLY A 447 15.68 9.85 -16.05
CA GLY A 447 14.70 10.52 -15.20
C GLY A 447 13.30 9.95 -15.21
N ILE A 448 12.34 10.78 -14.83
CA ILE A 448 10.93 10.46 -14.75
C ILE A 448 10.32 10.36 -16.16
N ILE A 449 9.32 9.50 -16.31
CA ILE A 449 8.48 9.37 -17.51
C ILE A 449 7.02 9.54 -17.08
N TRP A 450 6.57 10.77 -16.92
CA TRP A 450 5.21 11.02 -16.47
C TRP A 450 4.16 10.49 -17.44
N PRO A 451 3.09 9.85 -16.93
CA PRO A 451 1.81 9.83 -17.63
C PRO A 451 1.32 11.26 -17.85
N VAL A 452 0.84 11.57 -19.05
CA VAL A 452 0.52 12.95 -19.44
C VAL A 452 -0.49 13.62 -18.50
N ALA A 453 -1.48 12.87 -18.01
CA ALA A 453 -2.56 13.38 -17.16
C ALA A 453 -2.08 13.94 -15.80
N ILE A 454 -0.92 13.51 -15.31
CA ILE A 454 -0.37 13.91 -14.01
C ILE A 454 1.02 14.55 -14.11
N ALA A 455 1.52 14.77 -15.32
CA ALA A 455 2.78 15.49 -15.53
C ALA A 455 2.69 16.92 -15.00
N PRO A 456 3.76 17.47 -14.39
CA PRO A 456 3.75 18.86 -13.88
C PRO A 456 3.46 19.88 -14.97
N TYR A 457 4.03 19.68 -16.15
CA TYR A 457 3.67 20.29 -17.42
C TYR A 457 3.73 19.23 -18.51
N GLU A 458 2.86 19.34 -19.49
CA GLU A 458 2.81 18.37 -20.60
C GLU A 458 3.88 18.64 -21.65
N VAL A 459 4.25 19.90 -21.83
CA VAL A 459 5.16 20.39 -22.88
C VAL A 459 6.22 21.32 -22.30
N VAL A 460 7.49 21.09 -22.67
CA VAL A 460 8.56 22.07 -22.46
C VAL A 460 9.08 22.55 -23.81
N ILE A 461 9.19 23.88 -23.95
CA ILE A 461 9.85 24.52 -25.09
C ILE A 461 11.28 24.89 -24.66
N VAL A 462 12.27 24.37 -25.38
CA VAL A 462 13.69 24.55 -25.07
C VAL A 462 14.37 25.31 -26.23
N PRO A 463 14.61 26.62 -26.09
CA PRO A 463 15.54 27.34 -26.94
C PRO A 463 16.98 26.86 -26.63
N ALA A 464 17.67 26.35 -27.63
CA ALA A 464 19.01 25.77 -27.46
C ALA A 464 20.10 26.81 -27.19
N ASN A 465 19.85 28.06 -27.53
CA ASN A 465 20.79 29.17 -27.28
C ASN A 465 20.01 30.46 -26.94
N ASN A 466 20.02 30.84 -25.67
CA ASN A 466 19.34 32.05 -25.19
C ASN A 466 19.97 33.36 -25.62
N LYS A 467 21.23 33.32 -26.04
CA LYS A 467 21.96 34.53 -26.55
C LYS A 467 21.63 34.83 -28.01
N ASP A 468 20.95 33.88 -28.67
CA ASP A 468 20.44 34.07 -30.03
C ASP A 468 19.04 34.64 -29.98
N GLU A 469 18.89 35.92 -30.26
CA GLU A 469 17.60 36.61 -30.22
C GLU A 469 16.57 35.98 -31.17
N GLY A 470 16.98 35.47 -32.33
CA GLY A 470 16.10 34.82 -33.27
C GLY A 470 15.49 33.54 -32.69
N VAL A 471 16.34 32.70 -32.06
CA VAL A 471 15.91 31.46 -31.40
C VAL A 471 14.98 31.77 -30.22
N MET A 472 15.31 32.76 -29.41
CA MET A 472 14.46 33.15 -28.26
C MET A 472 13.13 33.72 -28.70
N ASN A 473 13.09 34.56 -29.74
CA ASN A 473 11.87 35.12 -30.25
C ASN A 473 10.98 34.05 -30.88
N ALA A 474 11.55 33.08 -31.60
CA ALA A 474 10.79 31.94 -32.12
C ALA A 474 10.20 31.09 -30.99
N ALA A 475 10.96 30.85 -29.92
CA ALA A 475 10.48 30.09 -28.76
C ALA A 475 9.37 30.80 -28.00
N ARG A 476 9.49 32.11 -27.80
CA ARG A 476 8.43 32.93 -27.18
C ARG A 476 7.19 32.99 -28.05
N HIS A 477 7.36 33.17 -29.36
CA HIS A 477 6.25 33.16 -30.30
C HIS A 477 5.46 31.84 -30.26
N LEU A 478 6.14 30.69 -30.29
CA LEU A 478 5.49 29.39 -30.14
C LEU A 478 4.78 29.27 -28.78
N TYR A 479 5.42 29.71 -27.70
CA TYR A 479 4.81 29.71 -26.38
C TYR A 479 3.52 30.53 -26.34
N ASP A 480 3.51 31.72 -26.97
CA ASP A 480 2.34 32.59 -27.05
C ASP A 480 1.25 32.01 -27.96
N GLU A 481 1.61 31.32 -29.05
CA GLU A 481 0.64 30.60 -29.90
C GLU A 481 -0.07 29.45 -29.17
N MET A 482 0.57 28.89 -28.13
CA MET A 482 0.00 27.84 -27.28
C MET A 482 -0.88 28.39 -26.14
N GLU A 483 -1.47 29.57 -26.30
CA GLU A 483 -2.27 30.24 -25.26
C GLU A 483 -3.41 29.37 -24.72
N ASP A 484 -4.06 28.58 -25.57
CA ASP A 484 -5.18 27.68 -25.20
C ASP A 484 -4.77 26.57 -24.23
N CYS A 485 -3.47 26.22 -24.21
CA CYS A 485 -2.91 25.19 -23.34
C CYS A 485 -1.72 25.70 -22.48
N ARG A 486 -1.66 27.03 -22.27
CA ARG A 486 -0.54 27.70 -21.61
C ARG A 486 -0.25 27.17 -20.20
N ASP A 487 -1.27 26.74 -19.46
CA ASP A 487 -1.09 26.16 -18.12
C ASP A 487 -0.35 24.81 -18.14
N GLU A 488 -0.24 24.17 -19.31
CA GLU A 488 0.44 22.90 -19.51
C GLU A 488 1.77 23.01 -20.28
N VAL A 489 2.17 24.24 -20.63
CA VAL A 489 3.39 24.53 -21.39
C VAL A 489 4.34 25.37 -20.56
N ILE A 490 5.61 25.00 -20.52
CA ILE A 490 6.68 25.75 -19.90
C ILE A 490 7.77 26.08 -20.92
N LEU A 491 8.28 27.34 -20.85
CA LEU A 491 9.42 27.79 -21.63
C LEU A 491 10.68 27.78 -20.74
N ASP A 492 11.70 27.01 -21.13
CA ASP A 492 13.01 27.03 -20.45
C ASP A 492 13.87 28.19 -20.98
N ASP A 493 13.63 29.36 -20.42
CA ASP A 493 14.32 30.60 -20.77
C ASP A 493 15.62 30.85 -19.98
N ARG A 494 16.11 29.87 -19.22
CA ARG A 494 17.36 29.98 -18.44
C ARG A 494 18.56 30.18 -19.36
N ASP A 495 19.51 31.02 -18.93
CA ASP A 495 20.81 31.18 -19.62
C ASP A 495 21.75 30.00 -19.28
N GLU A 496 21.39 28.83 -19.85
CA GLU A 496 22.10 27.56 -19.65
C GLU A 496 22.41 26.90 -21.00
N ARG A 497 23.41 26.03 -21.01
CA ARG A 497 23.77 25.24 -22.19
C ARG A 497 22.64 24.27 -22.56
N ALA A 498 22.38 24.10 -23.85
CA ALA A 498 21.34 23.20 -24.36
C ALA A 498 21.41 21.78 -23.75
N GLY A 499 22.59 21.20 -23.59
CA GLY A 499 22.77 19.87 -23.00
C GLY A 499 22.32 19.79 -21.54
N ILE A 500 22.44 20.88 -20.76
CA ILE A 500 21.93 20.96 -19.37
C ILE A 500 20.41 21.00 -19.40
N LYS A 501 19.81 21.87 -20.23
CA LYS A 501 18.36 21.98 -20.39
C LYS A 501 17.72 20.66 -20.82
N PHE A 502 18.36 19.91 -21.73
CA PHE A 502 17.87 18.61 -22.20
C PHE A 502 17.92 17.55 -21.08
N LYS A 503 19.00 17.51 -20.30
CA LYS A 503 19.11 16.60 -19.15
C LYS A 503 18.10 16.93 -18.06
N ASP A 504 17.88 18.20 -17.78
CA ASP A 504 16.89 18.65 -16.80
C ASP A 504 15.47 18.32 -17.27
N ALA A 505 15.17 18.52 -18.57
CA ALA A 505 13.88 18.14 -19.15
C ALA A 505 13.61 16.64 -19.08
N ASP A 506 14.62 15.81 -19.34
CA ASP A 506 14.52 14.36 -19.23
C ASP A 506 14.42 13.91 -17.77
N LEU A 507 15.15 14.54 -16.84
CA LEU A 507 15.08 14.24 -15.40
C LEU A 507 13.70 14.57 -14.82
N ILE A 508 13.15 15.74 -15.14
CA ILE A 508 11.81 16.17 -14.72
C ILE A 508 10.73 15.30 -15.38
N GLY A 509 10.97 14.92 -16.64
CA GLY A 509 10.11 13.97 -17.35
C GLY A 509 8.94 14.59 -18.09
N TYR A 510 9.09 15.80 -18.63
CA TYR A 510 8.04 16.40 -19.47
C TYR A 510 7.67 15.46 -20.65
N PRO A 511 6.38 15.13 -20.87
CA PRO A 511 5.96 14.23 -21.92
C PRO A 511 6.42 14.63 -23.31
N ILE A 512 6.39 15.92 -23.63
CA ILE A 512 6.82 16.47 -24.94
C ILE A 512 7.86 17.55 -24.72
N ARG A 513 8.98 17.47 -25.47
CA ARG A 513 9.98 18.52 -25.56
C ARG A 513 10.04 19.05 -26.99
N VAL A 514 9.86 20.36 -27.13
CA VAL A 514 10.07 21.11 -28.38
C VAL A 514 11.41 21.81 -28.30
N THR A 515 12.32 21.50 -29.22
CA THR A 515 13.64 22.11 -29.28
C THR A 515 13.73 23.05 -30.47
N ILE A 516 14.09 24.31 -30.21
CA ILE A 516 14.35 25.34 -31.22
C ILE A 516 15.83 25.68 -31.17
N GLY A 517 16.56 25.35 -32.22
CA GLY A 517 18.02 25.47 -32.22
C GLY A 517 18.59 25.66 -33.61
N LYS A 518 19.82 25.12 -33.83
CA LYS A 518 20.55 25.23 -35.07
C LYS A 518 19.75 24.77 -36.29
N LYS A 519 19.04 23.68 -36.18
CA LYS A 519 18.23 23.12 -37.27
C LYS A 519 17.13 24.08 -37.72
N TRP A 520 16.48 24.77 -36.77
CA TRP A 520 15.49 25.80 -37.14
C TRP A 520 16.10 26.94 -37.93
N LYS A 521 17.30 27.37 -37.57
CA LYS A 521 18.04 28.42 -38.32
C LYS A 521 18.42 28.00 -39.74
N GLU A 522 18.76 26.72 -39.92
CA GLU A 522 19.22 26.18 -41.19
C GLU A 522 18.06 25.80 -42.14
N SER A 523 16.97 25.27 -41.59
CA SER A 523 15.90 24.66 -42.38
C SER A 523 14.48 25.10 -41.97
N GLY A 524 14.31 25.93 -40.94
CA GLY A 524 13.00 26.32 -40.40
C GLY A 524 12.30 25.22 -39.62
N LEU A 525 12.96 24.08 -39.38
CA LEU A 525 12.40 22.91 -38.69
C LEU A 525 12.73 22.92 -37.22
N VAL A 526 11.74 22.63 -36.37
CA VAL A 526 11.90 22.37 -34.95
C VAL A 526 11.77 20.89 -34.64
N GLU A 527 12.40 20.45 -33.55
CA GLU A 527 12.35 19.04 -33.12
C GLU A 527 11.33 18.88 -32.01
N VAL A 528 10.38 17.96 -32.19
CA VAL A 528 9.38 17.56 -31.19
C VAL A 528 9.69 16.15 -30.75
N ARG A 529 10.07 15.98 -29.47
CA ARG A 529 10.47 14.68 -28.90
C ARG A 529 9.46 14.20 -27.87
N LEU A 530 9.04 12.95 -28.02
CA LEU A 530 8.27 12.21 -27.00
C LEU A 530 9.22 11.62 -25.95
N ARG A 531 8.98 11.93 -24.67
CA ARG A 531 9.83 11.44 -23.57
C ARG A 531 9.80 9.92 -23.44
N ARG A 532 8.61 9.31 -23.49
CA ARG A 532 8.41 7.88 -23.26
C ARG A 532 9.08 7.00 -24.33
N SER A 533 8.87 7.31 -25.59
CA SER A 533 9.39 6.52 -26.71
C SER A 533 10.75 6.97 -27.22
N GLY A 534 11.15 8.20 -26.90
CA GLY A 534 12.34 8.84 -27.45
C GLY A 534 12.22 9.26 -28.92
N VAL A 535 11.06 9.05 -29.55
CA VAL A 535 10.82 9.42 -30.95
C VAL A 535 10.91 10.92 -31.14
N VAL A 536 11.64 11.36 -32.16
CA VAL A 536 11.80 12.74 -32.56
C VAL A 536 11.13 12.96 -33.91
N SER A 537 10.25 13.95 -33.98
CA SER A 537 9.63 14.43 -35.22
C SER A 537 10.18 15.81 -35.54
N GLU A 538 10.43 16.07 -36.82
CA GLU A 538 10.86 17.37 -37.33
C GLU A 538 9.70 18.01 -38.05
N VAL A 539 9.33 19.20 -37.64
CA VAL A 539 8.18 19.93 -38.18
C VAL A 539 8.51 21.40 -38.39
N ALA A 540 7.87 22.04 -39.34
CA ALA A 540 7.98 23.49 -39.49
C ALA A 540 7.46 24.19 -38.23
N LEU A 541 8.07 25.32 -37.84
CA LEU A 541 7.65 26.06 -36.65
C LEU A 541 6.15 26.41 -36.68
N ALA A 542 5.63 26.79 -37.87
CA ALA A 542 4.21 27.13 -38.05
C ALA A 542 3.26 25.93 -37.81
N ASP A 543 3.72 24.70 -38.00
CA ASP A 543 2.92 23.49 -37.82
C ASP A 543 3.15 22.83 -36.44
N CYS A 544 4.07 23.37 -35.66
CA CYS A 544 4.50 22.78 -34.39
C CYS A 544 3.36 22.66 -33.37
N LYS A 545 2.55 23.71 -33.19
CA LYS A 545 1.37 23.70 -32.30
C LYS A 545 0.43 22.55 -32.66
N THR A 546 0.04 22.43 -33.93
CA THR A 546 -0.86 21.37 -34.40
C THR A 546 -0.29 19.99 -34.09
N LYS A 547 1.00 19.79 -34.40
CA LYS A 547 1.67 18.52 -34.15
C LYS A 547 1.73 18.14 -32.66
N VAL A 548 2.03 19.11 -31.80
CA VAL A 548 2.06 18.91 -30.35
C VAL A 548 0.67 18.54 -29.83
N LEU A 549 -0.38 19.24 -30.25
CA LEU A 549 -1.76 18.96 -29.83
C LEU A 549 -2.22 17.56 -30.27
N GLU A 550 -1.89 17.13 -31.49
CA GLU A 550 -2.16 15.76 -31.96
C GLU A 550 -1.46 14.71 -31.08
N MET A 551 -0.18 14.93 -30.74
CA MET A 551 0.58 14.04 -29.88
C MET A 551 0.00 13.98 -28.45
N LEU A 552 -0.40 15.12 -27.90
CA LEU A 552 -1.04 15.16 -26.57
C LEU A 552 -2.36 14.41 -26.57
N GLU A 553 -3.21 14.62 -27.58
CA GLU A 553 -4.48 13.89 -27.70
C GLU A 553 -4.26 12.37 -27.74
N GLU A 554 -3.24 11.92 -28.49
CA GLU A 554 -2.89 10.49 -28.54
C GLU A 554 -2.40 9.94 -27.19
N LEU A 555 -1.55 10.70 -26.46
CA LEU A 555 -1.08 10.34 -25.13
C LEU A 555 -2.24 10.25 -24.13
N HIS A 556 -3.14 11.25 -24.13
CA HIS A 556 -4.30 11.26 -23.24
C HIS A 556 -5.27 10.10 -23.53
N LYS A 557 -5.53 9.78 -24.80
CA LYS A 557 -6.38 8.63 -25.19
C LYS A 557 -5.83 7.29 -24.71
N LYS A 558 -4.50 7.17 -24.62
CA LYS A 558 -3.83 5.94 -24.20
C LYS A 558 -3.49 5.90 -22.71
N ASN A 559 -3.74 6.97 -21.97
CA ASN A 559 -3.31 7.18 -20.57
C ASN A 559 -1.79 6.95 -20.37
N LEU A 560 -0.97 7.43 -21.30
CA LEU A 560 0.49 7.24 -21.32
C LEU A 560 1.25 8.46 -20.82
#